data_1a7f2b244214cbff70fc5d47309cc9ca
#
_entry.id   1a7f2b244214cbff70fc5d47309cc9ca
#
_cell.length_a   1.000
_cell.length_b   1.000
_cell.length_c   1.000
_cell.angle_alpha   90.00
_cell.angle_beta   90.00
_cell.angle_gamma   90.00
#
_symmetry.space_group_name_H-M   'P 1'
#
loop_
_entity.id
_entity.type
_entity.pdbx_description
1 polymer ?
#
loop_
_entity_poly.entity_id
_entity_poly.type
_entity_poly.pdbx_seq_one_letter_code
_entity_poly.pdbx_strand_id
1 'polypeptide(L)'
;SDSVYCFTPSGDVKNLPAGSCPIDFAYSIHSAVGNKMVGARVNGKLVTIDYVIKNGDRIEIITSQNSKGPSRDWLSIVKSTQAKNKINQWFKQELKEDNIIKGKEMIANYCKTKGIVLSDITKPEYVEKCLNKYGFKDWDSILAAVGHGALKESQIVNRLNEEHLKTKKAEVTDKDVPVSYTHLRAHETEADL
;
A
#
# COMPACT_ATOMS: atom_id res chain seq x y z
N SER A 1 30.92 8.68 -25.55
CA SER A 1 29.48 8.58 -25.64
C SER A 1 28.84 8.35 -24.28
N ASP A 2 27.73 9.00 -24.03
CA ASP A 2 27.05 8.91 -22.74
C ASP A 2 26.01 7.79 -22.70
N SER A 3 25.94 6.99 -23.76
CA SER A 3 24.95 5.91 -23.81
C SER A 3 25.55 4.64 -24.40
N VAL A 4 24.86 3.52 -24.14
CA VAL A 4 25.20 2.21 -24.66
C VAL A 4 23.95 1.60 -25.30
N TYR A 5 24.13 0.92 -26.43
CA TYR A 5 23.06 0.24 -27.14
C TYR A 5 23.18 -1.25 -26.92
N CYS A 6 22.09 -1.88 -26.52
CA CYS A 6 22.04 -3.32 -26.32
C CYS A 6 20.73 -3.88 -26.84
N PHE A 7 20.57 -5.18 -26.87
CA PHE A 7 19.47 -5.85 -27.55
C PHE A 7 18.77 -6.82 -26.61
N THR A 8 17.45 -6.90 -26.75
CA THR A 8 16.66 -7.99 -26.15
C THR A 8 16.97 -9.29 -26.92
N PRO A 9 16.58 -10.45 -26.37
CA PRO A 9 16.72 -11.72 -27.10
C PRO A 9 16.00 -11.74 -28.45
N SER A 10 14.89 -10.99 -28.56
CA SER A 10 14.15 -10.86 -29.82
C SER A 10 14.75 -9.85 -30.80
N GLY A 11 15.80 -9.14 -30.40
CA GLY A 11 16.49 -8.19 -31.25
C GLY A 11 16.05 -6.74 -31.15
N ASP A 12 15.18 -6.40 -30.19
CA ASP A 12 14.80 -5.00 -29.96
C ASP A 12 15.95 -4.23 -29.32
N VAL A 13 16.13 -2.99 -29.77
CA VAL A 13 17.22 -2.13 -29.29
C VAL A 13 16.80 -1.41 -28.02
N LYS A 14 17.69 -1.37 -27.03
CA LYS A 14 17.56 -0.55 -25.84
C LYS A 14 18.75 0.40 -25.76
N ASN A 15 18.46 1.67 -25.47
CA ASN A 15 19.48 2.69 -25.28
C ASN A 15 19.54 3.03 -23.80
N LEU A 16 20.67 2.78 -23.16
CA LEU A 16 20.84 2.96 -21.71
C LEU A 16 22.02 3.92 -21.46
N PRO A 17 22.07 4.56 -20.29
CA PRO A 17 23.25 5.34 -19.92
C PRO A 17 24.52 4.49 -19.93
N ALA A 18 25.63 5.07 -20.32
CA ALA A 18 26.93 4.39 -20.27
C ALA A 18 27.21 3.94 -18.84
N GLY A 19 27.75 2.74 -18.69
CA GLY A 19 27.99 2.12 -17.38
C GLY A 19 26.82 1.34 -16.83
N SER A 20 25.70 1.28 -17.54
CA SER A 20 24.53 0.51 -17.12
C SER A 20 24.82 -0.98 -17.01
N CYS A 21 24.10 -1.64 -16.14
CA CYS A 21 24.20 -3.06 -15.84
C CYS A 21 22.90 -3.79 -16.19
N PRO A 22 22.86 -5.12 -16.07
CA PRO A 22 21.63 -5.88 -16.34
C PRO A 22 20.40 -5.43 -15.56
N ILE A 23 20.58 -4.87 -14.37
CA ILE A 23 19.45 -4.32 -13.59
C ILE A 23 18.82 -3.13 -14.34
N ASP A 24 19.65 -2.22 -14.85
CA ASP A 24 19.17 -1.09 -15.67
C ASP A 24 18.38 -1.59 -16.87
N PHE A 25 18.89 -2.61 -17.54
CA PHE A 25 18.23 -3.22 -18.68
C PHE A 25 16.88 -3.82 -18.29
N ALA A 26 16.82 -4.56 -17.18
CA ALA A 26 15.60 -5.20 -16.71
C ALA A 26 14.49 -4.18 -16.46
N TYR A 27 14.81 -3.09 -15.76
CA TYR A 27 13.82 -2.04 -15.49
C TYR A 27 13.45 -1.24 -16.75
N SER A 28 14.30 -1.20 -17.74
CA SER A 28 13.97 -0.56 -19.02
C SER A 28 12.91 -1.35 -19.79
N ILE A 29 12.78 -2.64 -19.53
CA ILE A 29 11.77 -3.49 -20.16
C ILE A 29 10.42 -3.30 -19.44
N HIS A 30 10.39 -3.57 -18.14
CA HIS A 30 9.20 -3.41 -17.31
C HIS A 30 9.58 -3.52 -15.84
N SER A 31 8.85 -2.81 -14.97
CA SER A 31 9.07 -2.87 -13.52
C SER A 31 9.02 -4.30 -12.98
N ALA A 32 8.07 -5.11 -13.49
CA ALA A 32 7.92 -6.49 -13.04
C ALA A 32 9.15 -7.34 -13.38
N VAL A 33 9.79 -7.08 -14.51
CA VAL A 33 11.02 -7.79 -14.90
C VAL A 33 12.14 -7.46 -13.93
N GLY A 34 12.35 -6.17 -13.65
CA GLY A 34 13.36 -5.74 -12.69
C GLY A 34 13.09 -6.27 -11.29
N ASN A 35 11.84 -6.18 -10.83
CA ASN A 35 11.48 -6.59 -9.47
C ASN A 35 11.58 -8.11 -9.25
N LYS A 36 11.49 -8.89 -10.32
CA LYS A 36 11.57 -10.36 -10.24
C LYS A 36 12.88 -10.94 -10.74
N MET A 37 13.81 -10.08 -11.11
CA MET A 37 15.09 -10.49 -11.63
C MET A 37 15.92 -11.26 -10.60
N VAL A 38 16.44 -12.41 -11.01
CA VAL A 38 17.36 -13.22 -10.19
C VAL A 38 18.70 -13.44 -10.87
N GLY A 39 18.84 -13.06 -12.13
CA GLY A 39 20.10 -13.19 -12.85
C GLY A 39 19.99 -12.66 -14.28
N ALA A 40 21.08 -12.76 -15.02
CA ALA A 40 21.13 -12.33 -16.42
C ALA A 40 22.13 -13.14 -17.22
N ARG A 41 21.86 -13.24 -18.52
CA ARG A 41 22.82 -13.73 -19.51
C ARG A 41 23.13 -12.62 -20.48
N VAL A 42 24.39 -12.53 -20.84
CA VAL A 42 24.85 -11.60 -21.88
C VAL A 42 25.54 -12.43 -22.96
N ASN A 43 25.02 -12.31 -24.17
CA ASN A 43 25.51 -13.09 -25.33
C ASN A 43 25.53 -14.60 -25.02
N GLY A 44 24.48 -15.07 -24.30
CA GLY A 44 24.32 -16.48 -23.98
C GLY A 44 25.05 -16.97 -22.73
N LYS A 45 25.81 -16.12 -22.05
CA LYS A 45 26.60 -16.50 -20.87
C LYS A 45 26.06 -15.80 -19.61
N LEU A 46 26.02 -16.54 -18.51
CA LEU A 46 25.68 -15.97 -17.21
C LEU A 46 26.68 -14.89 -16.81
N VAL A 47 26.18 -13.78 -16.34
CA VAL A 47 26.99 -12.68 -15.81
C VAL A 47 26.47 -12.28 -14.43
N THR A 48 27.28 -11.50 -13.73
CA THR A 48 26.84 -10.89 -12.47
C THR A 48 25.91 -9.72 -12.76
N ILE A 49 25.07 -9.36 -11.77
CA ILE A 49 24.07 -8.31 -11.96
C ILE A 49 24.69 -6.92 -12.15
N ASP A 50 25.95 -6.76 -11.77
CA ASP A 50 26.71 -5.51 -11.92
C ASP A 50 27.60 -5.50 -13.17
N TYR A 51 27.45 -6.47 -14.05
CA TYR A 51 28.16 -6.50 -15.31
C TYR A 51 27.95 -5.19 -16.08
N VAL A 52 29.02 -4.59 -16.59
CA VAL A 52 28.93 -3.35 -17.36
C VAL A 52 28.60 -3.67 -18.81
N ILE A 53 27.42 -3.26 -19.26
CA ILE A 53 26.93 -3.54 -20.61
C ILE A 53 27.79 -2.84 -21.66
N LYS A 54 28.09 -3.54 -22.75
CA LYS A 54 28.85 -3.04 -23.89
C LYS A 54 27.93 -2.90 -25.10
N ASN A 55 28.29 -1.98 -25.99
CA ASN A 55 27.55 -1.80 -27.25
C ASN A 55 27.44 -3.13 -27.99
N GLY A 56 26.22 -3.45 -28.39
CA GLY A 56 25.93 -4.67 -29.14
C GLY A 56 25.62 -5.89 -28.27
N ASP A 57 25.71 -5.79 -26.96
CA ASP A 57 25.38 -6.92 -26.08
C ASP A 57 23.92 -7.32 -26.24
N ARG A 58 23.68 -8.62 -26.31
CA ARG A 58 22.33 -9.20 -26.28
C ARG A 58 22.08 -9.73 -24.88
N ILE A 59 21.04 -9.20 -24.23
CA ILE A 59 20.83 -9.41 -22.81
C ILE A 59 19.52 -10.14 -22.58
N GLU A 60 19.59 -11.20 -21.79
CA GLU A 60 18.44 -11.96 -21.33
C GLU A 60 18.35 -11.85 -19.82
N ILE A 61 17.19 -11.40 -19.30
CA ILE A 61 16.96 -11.31 -17.86
C ILE A 61 16.29 -12.59 -17.38
N ILE A 62 16.85 -13.17 -16.33
CA ILE A 62 16.27 -14.36 -15.70
C ILE A 62 15.42 -13.89 -14.53
N THR A 63 14.14 -14.25 -14.54
CA THR A 63 13.19 -13.89 -13.51
C THR A 63 12.69 -15.11 -12.76
N SER A 64 12.20 -14.90 -11.54
CA SER A 64 11.58 -15.96 -10.73
C SER A 64 10.38 -15.39 -9.99
N GLN A 65 9.29 -16.16 -9.95
CA GLN A 65 8.12 -15.81 -9.15
C GLN A 65 8.44 -15.81 -7.66
N ASN A 66 9.49 -16.51 -7.24
CA ASN A 66 9.93 -16.57 -5.85
C ASN A 66 10.90 -15.46 -5.46
N SER A 67 11.23 -14.56 -6.41
CA SER A 67 12.09 -13.43 -6.09
C SER A 67 11.48 -12.56 -5.01
N LYS A 68 12.31 -12.14 -4.07
CA LYS A 68 11.89 -11.26 -2.96
C LYS A 68 11.96 -9.78 -3.32
N GLY A 69 12.20 -9.47 -4.58
CA GLY A 69 12.30 -8.08 -5.04
C GLY A 69 13.74 -7.58 -5.06
N PRO A 70 13.92 -6.30 -5.38
CA PRO A 70 15.24 -5.71 -5.47
C PRO A 70 15.94 -5.62 -4.11
N SER A 71 17.26 -5.64 -4.13
CA SER A 71 18.09 -5.38 -2.96
C SER A 71 18.41 -3.89 -2.89
N ARG A 72 18.58 -3.35 -1.68
CA ARG A 72 19.00 -1.95 -1.52
C ARG A 72 20.35 -1.68 -2.15
N ASP A 73 21.23 -2.68 -2.18
CA ASP A 73 22.55 -2.58 -2.82
C ASP A 73 22.45 -2.24 -4.31
N TRP A 74 21.36 -2.61 -4.96
CA TRP A 74 21.15 -2.30 -6.36
C TRP A 74 21.16 -0.80 -6.64
N LEU A 75 20.75 0.03 -5.69
CA LEU A 75 20.75 1.49 -5.84
C LEU A 75 22.15 2.06 -6.06
N SER A 76 23.18 1.41 -5.52
CA SER A 76 24.56 1.83 -5.73
C SER A 76 25.17 1.29 -7.02
N ILE A 77 24.52 0.29 -7.64
CA ILE A 77 25.01 -0.37 -8.86
C ILE A 77 24.42 0.26 -10.11
N VAL A 78 23.13 0.59 -10.09
CA VAL A 78 22.40 1.08 -11.27
C VAL A 78 22.84 2.49 -11.68
N LYS A 79 22.74 2.77 -12.98
CA LYS A 79 23.09 4.07 -13.56
C LYS A 79 21.88 4.85 -14.04
N SER A 80 20.81 4.16 -14.48
CA SER A 80 19.64 4.83 -15.04
C SER A 80 18.75 5.41 -13.94
N THR A 81 18.20 6.59 -14.19
CA THR A 81 17.21 7.20 -13.33
C THR A 81 15.96 6.34 -13.23
N GLN A 82 15.61 5.68 -14.34
CA GLN A 82 14.45 4.78 -14.38
C GLN A 82 14.59 3.64 -13.37
N ALA A 83 15.74 2.96 -13.36
CA ALA A 83 15.98 1.87 -12.42
C ALA A 83 15.94 2.38 -10.98
N LYS A 84 16.61 3.49 -10.69
CA LYS A 84 16.62 4.08 -9.36
C LYS A 84 15.22 4.39 -8.86
N ASN A 85 14.40 5.01 -9.70
CA ASN A 85 13.03 5.39 -9.34
C ASN A 85 12.16 4.17 -9.11
N LYS A 86 12.27 3.15 -9.96
CA LYS A 86 11.47 1.92 -9.83
C LYS A 86 11.84 1.13 -8.58
N ILE A 87 13.12 1.04 -8.27
CA ILE A 87 13.60 0.38 -7.06
C ILE A 87 13.08 1.12 -5.83
N ASN A 88 13.19 2.44 -5.80
CA ASN A 88 12.70 3.24 -4.69
C ASN A 88 11.18 3.13 -4.53
N GLN A 89 10.43 3.09 -5.62
CA GLN A 89 8.99 2.87 -5.58
C GLN A 89 8.64 1.52 -4.97
N TRP A 90 9.39 0.48 -5.31
CA TRP A 90 9.18 -0.85 -4.76
C TRP A 90 9.36 -0.85 -3.23
N PHE A 91 10.46 -0.26 -2.73
CA PHE A 91 10.70 -0.18 -1.29
C PHE A 91 9.66 0.65 -0.57
N LYS A 92 9.21 1.74 -1.18
CA LYS A 92 8.17 2.60 -0.61
C LYS A 92 6.85 1.85 -0.47
N GLN A 93 6.50 1.05 -1.48
CA GLN A 93 5.27 0.25 -1.44
C GLN A 93 5.35 -0.85 -0.38
N GLU A 94 6.51 -1.52 -0.27
CA GLU A 94 6.73 -2.56 0.75
C GLU A 94 6.62 -1.98 2.16
N LEU A 95 7.21 -0.83 2.39
CA LEU A 95 7.12 -0.15 3.68
C LEU A 95 5.68 0.23 3.99
N LYS A 96 4.93 0.69 3.00
CA LYS A 96 3.53 1.03 3.18
C LYS A 96 2.71 -0.20 3.56
N GLU A 97 2.94 -1.34 2.92
CA GLU A 97 2.23 -2.58 3.21
C GLU A 97 2.53 -3.09 4.62
N ASP A 98 3.78 -3.05 5.03
CA ASP A 98 4.17 -3.40 6.39
C ASP A 98 3.48 -2.50 7.41
N ASN A 99 3.41 -1.21 7.14
CA ASN A 99 2.75 -0.26 8.03
C ASN A 99 1.23 -0.47 8.06
N ILE A 100 0.62 -0.87 6.95
CA ILE A 100 -0.80 -1.22 6.92
C ILE A 100 -1.08 -2.40 7.85
N ILE A 101 -0.27 -3.46 7.77
CA ILE A 101 -0.41 -4.64 8.62
C ILE A 101 -0.27 -4.25 10.09
N LYS A 102 0.75 -3.46 10.40
CA LYS A 102 1.00 -2.99 11.77
C LYS A 102 -0.15 -2.12 12.28
N GLY A 103 -0.66 -1.22 11.44
CA GLY A 103 -1.79 -0.37 11.79
C GLY A 103 -3.06 -1.14 12.06
N LYS A 104 -3.36 -2.16 11.24
CA LYS A 104 -4.49 -3.05 11.47
C LYS A 104 -4.41 -3.72 12.84
N GLU A 105 -3.23 -4.22 13.18
CA GLU A 105 -2.98 -4.89 14.44
C GLU A 105 -3.17 -3.95 15.62
N MET A 106 -2.61 -2.75 15.53
CA MET A 106 -2.72 -1.73 16.57
C MET A 106 -4.18 -1.34 16.82
N ILE A 107 -4.95 -1.13 15.76
CA ILE A 107 -6.37 -0.77 15.84
C ILE A 107 -7.19 -1.93 16.44
N ALA A 108 -6.95 -3.15 15.97
CA ALA A 108 -7.64 -4.33 16.49
C ALA A 108 -7.37 -4.52 17.98
N ASN A 109 -6.13 -4.36 18.41
CA ASN A 109 -5.75 -4.49 19.81
C ASN A 109 -6.38 -3.40 20.68
N TYR A 110 -6.42 -2.18 20.18
CA TYR A 110 -7.06 -1.09 20.92
C TYR A 110 -8.56 -1.34 21.09
N CYS A 111 -9.23 -1.77 20.03
CA CYS A 111 -10.66 -2.12 20.09
C CYS A 111 -10.91 -3.23 21.11
N LYS A 112 -10.05 -4.27 21.09
CA LYS A 112 -10.16 -5.38 22.03
C LYS A 112 -10.03 -4.89 23.48
N THR A 113 -9.07 -4.01 23.73
CA THR A 113 -8.85 -3.42 25.07
C THR A 113 -10.06 -2.65 25.56
N LYS A 114 -10.75 -1.95 24.64
CA LYS A 114 -11.90 -1.11 24.97
C LYS A 114 -13.24 -1.83 24.88
N GLY A 115 -13.26 -3.10 24.51
CA GLY A 115 -14.49 -3.86 24.33
C GLY A 115 -15.32 -3.37 23.15
N ILE A 116 -14.66 -2.82 22.11
CA ILE A 116 -15.31 -2.32 20.91
C ILE A 116 -15.21 -3.38 19.81
N VAL A 117 -16.32 -3.66 19.15
CA VAL A 117 -16.36 -4.58 18.00
C VAL A 117 -15.96 -3.81 16.75
N LEU A 118 -14.80 -4.15 16.17
CA LEU A 118 -14.22 -3.42 15.05
C LEU A 118 -15.18 -3.34 13.85
N SER A 119 -15.89 -4.43 13.53
CA SER A 119 -16.83 -4.45 12.40
C SER A 119 -18.00 -3.49 12.58
N ASP A 120 -18.37 -3.17 13.82
CA ASP A 120 -19.46 -2.23 14.10
C ASP A 120 -19.07 -0.79 13.76
N ILE A 121 -17.81 -0.44 13.90
CA ILE A 121 -17.34 0.94 13.72
C ILE A 121 -16.67 1.20 12.36
N THR A 122 -16.44 0.16 11.56
CA THR A 122 -15.78 0.30 10.25
C THR A 122 -16.76 0.25 9.09
N LYS A 123 -17.99 0.69 9.30
CA LYS A 123 -18.96 0.83 8.22
C LYS A 123 -18.53 1.95 7.26
N PRO A 124 -18.86 1.81 5.96
CA PRO A 124 -18.39 2.78 4.96
C PRO A 124 -18.67 4.24 5.32
N GLU A 125 -19.85 4.56 5.83
CA GLU A 125 -20.20 5.93 6.18
C GLU A 125 -19.36 6.48 7.33
N TYR A 126 -18.97 5.65 8.29
CA TYR A 126 -18.10 6.09 9.40
C TYR A 126 -16.67 6.27 8.93
N VAL A 127 -16.19 5.34 8.10
CA VAL A 127 -14.85 5.41 7.52
C VAL A 127 -14.72 6.67 6.67
N GLU A 128 -15.70 6.98 5.85
CA GLU A 128 -15.69 8.19 5.00
C GLU A 128 -15.52 9.45 5.81
N LYS A 129 -16.27 9.59 6.89
CA LYS A 129 -16.17 10.75 7.78
C LYS A 129 -14.79 10.85 8.42
N CYS A 130 -14.22 9.71 8.79
CA CYS A 130 -12.88 9.63 9.33
C CYS A 130 -11.83 10.07 8.29
N LEU A 131 -11.95 9.59 7.05
CA LEU A 131 -11.08 9.99 5.94
C LEU A 131 -11.12 11.49 5.73
N ASN A 132 -12.31 12.08 5.71
CA ASN A 132 -12.47 13.51 5.49
C ASN A 132 -11.87 14.31 6.64
N LYS A 133 -12.05 13.87 7.87
CA LYS A 133 -11.51 14.58 9.03
C LYS A 133 -9.99 14.66 9.01
N TYR A 134 -9.34 13.56 8.67
CA TYR A 134 -7.87 13.47 8.73
C TYR A 134 -7.20 13.72 7.37
N GLY A 135 -7.99 13.92 6.30
CA GLY A 135 -7.42 14.28 5.00
C GLY A 135 -6.76 13.12 4.26
N PHE A 136 -7.26 11.91 4.42
CA PHE A 136 -6.75 10.72 3.72
C PHE A 136 -7.70 10.29 2.61
N LYS A 137 -7.15 9.70 1.56
CA LYS A 137 -7.95 9.28 0.40
C LYS A 137 -8.59 7.90 0.56
N ASP A 138 -7.99 7.03 1.38
CA ASP A 138 -8.50 5.67 1.57
C ASP A 138 -8.13 5.13 2.95
N TRP A 139 -8.78 4.05 3.34
CA TRP A 139 -8.61 3.42 4.65
C TRP A 139 -7.20 2.86 4.83
N ASP A 140 -6.62 2.27 3.78
CA ASP A 140 -5.26 1.75 3.85
C ASP A 140 -4.24 2.83 4.19
N SER A 141 -4.44 4.04 3.70
CA SER A 141 -3.55 5.17 4.03
C SER A 141 -3.65 5.56 5.51
N ILE A 142 -4.84 5.52 6.10
CA ILE A 142 -5.01 5.72 7.54
C ILE A 142 -4.29 4.61 8.31
N LEU A 143 -4.50 3.35 7.91
CA LEU A 143 -3.85 2.22 8.56
C LEU A 143 -2.32 2.34 8.52
N ALA A 144 -1.78 2.71 7.37
CA ALA A 144 -0.33 2.93 7.24
C ALA A 144 0.15 4.05 8.16
N ALA A 145 -0.61 5.15 8.24
CA ALA A 145 -0.27 6.27 9.11
C ALA A 145 -0.29 5.88 10.59
N VAL A 146 -1.24 5.05 11.00
CA VAL A 146 -1.25 4.49 12.35
C VAL A 146 -0.04 3.59 12.56
N GLY A 147 0.27 2.73 11.58
CA GLY A 147 1.38 1.79 11.67
C GLY A 147 2.73 2.45 11.86
N HIS A 148 2.98 3.59 11.22
CA HIS A 148 4.26 4.29 11.39
C HIS A 148 4.23 5.42 12.41
N GLY A 149 3.10 5.60 13.12
CA GLY A 149 3.04 6.52 14.26
C GLY A 149 2.61 7.95 13.95
N ALA A 150 2.20 8.26 12.72
CA ALA A 150 1.70 9.59 12.35
C ALA A 150 0.32 9.86 12.96
N LEU A 151 -0.47 8.82 13.15
CA LEU A 151 -1.77 8.87 13.83
C LEU A 151 -1.78 7.86 14.96
N LYS A 152 -2.52 8.17 16.02
CA LYS A 152 -2.72 7.21 17.11
C LYS A 152 -3.95 6.37 16.84
N GLU A 153 -3.87 5.08 17.15
CA GLU A 153 -4.98 4.16 17.02
C GLU A 153 -6.20 4.62 17.81
N SER A 154 -5.97 5.23 18.97
CA SER A 154 -7.06 5.76 19.80
C SER A 154 -7.84 6.88 19.11
N GLN A 155 -7.15 7.75 18.39
CA GLN A 155 -7.80 8.84 17.65
C GLN A 155 -8.76 8.29 16.61
N ILE A 156 -8.31 7.29 15.86
CA ILE A 156 -9.10 6.70 14.78
C ILE A 156 -10.27 5.91 15.33
N VAL A 157 -10.03 5.04 16.30
CA VAL A 157 -11.11 4.22 16.89
C VAL A 157 -12.15 5.08 17.56
N ASN A 158 -11.72 6.08 18.34
CA ASN A 158 -12.66 6.96 19.03
C ASN A 158 -13.52 7.76 18.04
N ARG A 159 -12.92 8.21 16.94
CA ARG A 159 -13.66 8.94 15.91
C ARG A 159 -14.71 8.06 15.24
N LEU A 160 -14.34 6.84 14.88
CA LEU A 160 -15.26 5.89 14.27
C LEU A 160 -16.38 5.50 15.25
N ASN A 161 -16.02 5.25 16.50
CA ASN A 161 -16.98 4.85 17.53
C ASN A 161 -17.96 5.98 17.84
N GLU A 162 -17.51 7.21 17.81
CA GLU A 162 -18.35 8.40 17.96
C GLU A 162 -19.49 8.41 16.94
N GLU A 163 -19.14 8.17 15.67
CA GLU A 163 -20.13 8.13 14.60
C GLU A 163 -21.09 6.95 14.77
N HIS A 164 -20.57 5.80 15.16
CA HIS A 164 -21.38 4.63 15.42
C HIS A 164 -22.40 4.89 16.55
N LEU A 165 -21.95 5.48 17.65
CA LEU A 165 -22.83 5.78 18.78
C LEU A 165 -23.90 6.82 18.43
N LYS A 166 -23.58 7.82 17.61
CA LYS A 166 -24.55 8.78 17.11
C LYS A 166 -25.65 8.10 16.31
N THR A 167 -25.29 7.23 15.39
CA THR A 167 -26.23 6.49 14.55
C THR A 167 -27.10 5.58 15.41
N LYS A 168 -26.50 4.85 16.34
CA LYS A 168 -27.22 3.97 17.24
C LYS A 168 -28.20 4.71 18.12
N LYS A 169 -27.83 5.89 18.65
CA LYS A 169 -28.69 6.74 19.45
C LYS A 169 -29.86 7.23 18.62
N ALA A 170 -29.65 7.64 17.39
CA ALA A 170 -30.72 8.09 16.49
C ALA A 170 -31.73 6.97 16.22
N GLU A 171 -31.24 5.76 15.97
CA GLU A 171 -32.08 4.59 15.75
C GLU A 171 -32.98 4.29 16.98
N VAL A 172 -32.40 4.31 18.16
CA VAL A 172 -33.14 4.09 19.41
C VAL A 172 -34.18 5.17 19.61
N THR A 173 -33.84 6.43 19.38
CA THR A 173 -34.76 7.54 19.51
C THR A 173 -35.96 7.39 18.56
N ASP A 174 -35.71 7.00 17.31
CA ASP A 174 -36.77 6.78 16.33
C ASP A 174 -37.68 5.62 16.72
N LYS A 175 -37.13 4.57 17.28
CA LYS A 175 -37.92 3.42 17.75
C LYS A 175 -38.74 3.74 18.98
N ASP A 176 -38.23 4.61 19.83
CA ASP A 176 -38.88 4.96 21.08
C ASP A 176 -39.95 6.05 20.93
N VAL A 177 -40.01 6.71 19.78
CA VAL A 177 -41.02 7.72 19.50
C VAL A 177 -42.40 7.04 19.41
N PRO A 178 -43.36 7.44 20.23
CA PRO A 178 -44.70 6.85 20.15
C PRO A 178 -45.33 7.08 18.78
N VAL A 179 -45.93 6.04 18.26
CA VAL A 179 -46.56 6.11 16.95
C VAL A 179 -47.92 6.74 17.06
N SER A 180 -48.26 7.57 17.79
CA SER A 180 -49.50 8.31 17.91
C SER A 180 -49.43 9.26 19.05
N TYR A 181 -49.29 9.03 19.97
CA TYR A 181 -49.37 9.62 20.93
C TYR A 181 -49.28 10.05 21.11
N THR A 182 -49.92 10.14 21.20
CA THR A 182 -50.09 10.39 21.39
C THR A 182 -49.91 10.02 21.95
N HIS A 183 -49.85 9.54 22.48
CA HIS A 183 -49.83 9.44 22.84
C HIS A 183 -49.05 9.13 23.45
N LEU A 184 -49.00 8.75 24.32
CA LEU A 184 -48.65 9.01 24.67
C LEU A 184 -47.92 8.82 25.11
N ARG A 185 -48.41 8.73 25.67
CA ARG A 185 -48.28 9.08 25.97
C ARG A 185 -47.72 8.56 26.10
N ALA A 186 -48.16 8.08 26.87
CA ALA A 186 -48.08 8.06 26.89
C ALA A 186 -47.26 7.47 27.13
N HIS A 187 -47.50 7.02 28.14
CA HIS A 187 -47.35 7.00 28.17
C HIS A 187 -46.53 6.80 28.43
N GLU A 188 -46.19 6.38 28.41
CA GLU A 188 -46.09 6.70 28.43
C GLU A 188 -45.51 6.27 28.53
N THR A 189 -45.85 5.70 29.20
CA THR A 189 -45.90 5.70 29.18
C THR A 189 -45.39 5.01 29.10
N GLU A 190 -45.45 4.53 29.40
CA GLU A 190 -45.50 4.36 28.97
C GLU A 190 -44.78 3.96 28.45
N ALA A 191 -45.23 3.75 28.88
CA ALA A 191 -45.11 3.81 28.12
C ALA A 191 -44.47 3.59 27.55
N ASP A 192 -44.53 3.50 27.70
CA ASP A 192 -44.40 3.71 26.85
C ASP A 192 -43.93 3.64 26.41
N LEU A 193 -44.30 3.57 26.47
CA LEU A 193 -44.30 3.52 25.98
C LEU A 193 -43.94 3.60 25.69
#